data_ff72ec28c8407a413e34391334321000
#
_entry.id   ff72ec28c8407a413e34391334321000
#
_cell.length_a   1.000
_cell.length_b   1.000
_cell.length_c   1.000
_cell.angle_alpha   90.00
_cell.angle_beta   90.00
_cell.angle_gamma   90.00
#
_symmetry.space_group_name_H-M   'P 1'
#
loop_
_entity.id
_entity.type
_entity.pdbx_description
1 polymer ?
#
loop_
_entity_poly.entity_id
_entity_poly.type
_entity_poly.pdbx_seq_one_letter_code
_entity_poly.pdbx_strand_id
1 'polypeptide(L)'
;METRKLGQDLSVSALGYGCMGLSHAYGEALDEKEAVRVLREAFEAGYTFFDTAEVYGTEDDPHVNERLVGEALKEVRDKVQIATKFGIRFDLASSKRPYPLIPDSRPETIRRSVEGSLKRLRTDHIDLYFQHRIDPQVEPEIVAGVMADLIKEGKILHWGISEANKNYLRRAHAVCPVTAVENRYSMMVRHYEALFPVLEELGVGLVAFSPMANGLLTGKYGKGEHFDAKVDYRATMPQFTDEAMDQNRALFALLDDLAARKNATPAQISLAWMLCKKPWIVPIPGSRHPERLRENAGAADVMLSHEEVMAIDEALDGVEMSQVFGCTEIKQTSVERMK
;
A
#
# COMPACT_ATOMS: atom_id res chain seq x y z
N MET A 1 -12.54 -11.77 9.65
CA MET A 1 -11.67 -11.83 8.46
C MET A 1 -10.58 -12.86 8.70
N GLU A 2 -10.27 -13.70 7.73
CA GLU A 2 -9.17 -14.66 7.81
C GLU A 2 -7.82 -13.98 7.93
N THR A 3 -6.80 -14.72 8.38
CA THR A 3 -5.43 -14.23 8.47
C THR A 3 -4.56 -14.77 7.33
N ARG A 4 -3.54 -14.00 6.96
CA ARG A 4 -2.51 -14.35 5.98
C ARG A 4 -1.12 -14.18 6.58
N LYS A 5 -0.15 -14.89 6.01
CA LYS A 5 1.25 -14.74 6.41
C LYS A 5 1.99 -13.86 5.42
N LEU A 6 2.68 -12.86 5.94
CA LEU A 6 3.73 -12.12 5.26
C LEU A 6 5.07 -12.64 5.77
N GLY A 7 5.97 -12.98 4.85
CA GLY A 7 7.21 -13.61 5.23
C GLY A 7 6.98 -14.98 5.89
N GLN A 8 7.80 -15.29 6.89
CA GLN A 8 7.75 -16.60 7.55
C GLN A 8 6.79 -16.64 8.73
N ASP A 9 6.64 -15.56 9.47
CA ASP A 9 5.98 -15.56 10.78
C ASP A 9 5.03 -14.39 11.07
N LEU A 10 5.04 -13.31 10.26
CA LEU A 10 4.11 -12.20 10.46
C LEU A 10 2.70 -12.58 9.99
N SER A 11 1.78 -12.70 10.94
CA SER A 11 0.36 -12.98 10.68
C SER A 11 -0.46 -11.70 10.70
N VAL A 12 -1.21 -11.43 9.63
CA VAL A 12 -2.02 -10.20 9.46
C VAL A 12 -3.41 -10.55 8.94
N SER A 13 -4.40 -9.65 9.07
CA SER A 13 -5.70 -9.83 8.41
C SER A 13 -5.52 -9.93 6.88
N ALA A 14 -6.37 -10.68 6.20
CA ALA A 14 -6.30 -10.92 4.75
C ALA A 14 -6.29 -9.63 3.93
N LEU A 15 -6.94 -8.57 4.45
CA LEU A 15 -6.85 -7.20 3.96
C LEU A 15 -6.30 -6.34 5.09
N GLY A 16 -5.35 -5.47 4.76
CA GLY A 16 -4.92 -4.39 5.65
C GLY A 16 -5.68 -3.10 5.35
N TYR A 17 -5.59 -2.15 6.27
CA TYR A 17 -6.17 -0.82 6.12
C TYR A 17 -5.08 0.21 5.78
N GLY A 18 -5.15 0.80 4.57
CA GLY A 18 -4.27 1.90 4.15
C GLY A 18 -4.71 3.23 4.78
N CYS A 19 -3.94 3.73 5.75
CA CYS A 19 -4.29 4.90 6.54
C CYS A 19 -4.05 6.25 5.83
N MET A 20 -3.29 6.26 4.72
CA MET A 20 -2.86 7.49 4.04
C MET A 20 -4.02 8.47 3.79
N GLY A 21 -5.16 7.97 3.32
CA GLY A 21 -6.30 8.79 2.95
C GLY A 21 -6.95 9.55 4.10
N LEU A 22 -6.62 9.29 5.36
CA LEU A 22 -7.17 10.03 6.51
C LEU A 22 -6.67 11.46 6.58
N SER A 23 -5.44 11.71 6.14
CA SER A 23 -4.75 13.00 6.27
C SER A 23 -3.96 13.44 5.05
N HIS A 24 -3.94 12.65 3.96
CA HIS A 24 -3.11 12.93 2.79
C HIS A 24 -3.77 12.46 1.49
N ALA A 25 -3.56 13.17 0.40
CA ALA A 25 -3.78 12.80 -1.00
C ALA A 25 -5.24 12.67 -1.50
N TYR A 26 -6.24 12.50 -0.67
CA TYR A 26 -7.62 12.19 -1.09
C TYR A 26 -8.65 13.18 -0.51
N GLY A 27 -8.42 14.47 -0.68
CA GLY A 27 -9.25 15.55 -0.16
C GLY A 27 -8.70 16.11 1.15
N GLU A 28 -9.43 17.05 1.77
CA GLU A 28 -9.04 17.65 3.06
C GLU A 28 -8.77 16.58 4.12
N ALA A 29 -7.78 16.82 4.97
CA ALA A 29 -7.51 15.92 6.10
C ALA A 29 -8.75 15.84 7.01
N LEU A 30 -9.06 14.64 7.49
CA LEU A 30 -10.11 14.47 8.50
C LEU A 30 -9.67 15.12 9.82
N ASP A 31 -10.62 15.63 10.58
CA ASP A 31 -10.33 16.00 11.96
C ASP A 31 -9.95 14.75 12.78
N GLU A 32 -9.27 14.99 13.92
CA GLU A 32 -8.73 13.90 14.74
C GLU A 32 -9.83 12.94 15.22
N LYS A 33 -10.99 13.46 15.66
CA LYS A 33 -12.08 12.63 16.20
C LYS A 33 -12.65 11.72 15.13
N GLU A 34 -12.86 12.25 13.94
CA GLU A 34 -13.39 11.51 12.81
C GLU A 34 -12.38 10.46 12.32
N ALA A 35 -11.10 10.81 12.18
CA ALA A 35 -10.04 9.88 11.80
C ALA A 35 -9.91 8.72 12.80
N VAL A 36 -9.92 9.02 14.10
CA VAL A 36 -9.90 8.01 15.17
C VAL A 36 -11.14 7.11 15.11
N ARG A 37 -12.32 7.69 14.84
CA ARG A 37 -13.56 6.90 14.68
C ARG A 37 -13.44 5.94 13.51
N VAL A 38 -12.99 6.39 12.33
CA VAL A 38 -12.82 5.55 11.13
C VAL A 38 -11.83 4.42 11.40
N LEU A 39 -10.71 4.68 12.05
CA LEU A 39 -9.72 3.66 12.40
C LEU A 39 -10.27 2.60 13.36
N ARG A 40 -11.05 2.99 14.35
CA ARG A 40 -11.72 2.07 15.28
C ARG A 40 -12.77 1.22 14.57
N GLU A 41 -13.58 1.83 13.69
CA GLU A 41 -14.54 1.08 12.89
C GLU A 41 -13.86 0.10 11.91
N ALA A 42 -12.67 0.43 11.39
CA ALA A 42 -11.87 -0.52 10.61
C ALA A 42 -11.47 -1.74 11.48
N PHE A 43 -10.99 -1.52 12.70
CA PHE A 43 -10.69 -2.61 13.63
C PHE A 43 -11.93 -3.47 13.94
N GLU A 44 -13.07 -2.85 14.21
CA GLU A 44 -14.34 -3.53 14.43
C GLU A 44 -14.84 -4.31 13.19
N ALA A 45 -14.51 -3.85 11.98
CA ALA A 45 -14.77 -4.57 10.74
C ALA A 45 -13.80 -5.75 10.49
N GLY A 46 -12.86 -5.99 11.40
CA GLY A 46 -11.93 -7.13 11.38
C GLY A 46 -10.58 -6.86 10.73
N TYR A 47 -10.23 -5.61 10.46
CA TYR A 47 -8.86 -5.26 10.06
C TYR A 47 -7.95 -5.30 11.27
N THR A 48 -6.87 -6.08 11.20
CA THR A 48 -5.81 -6.10 12.22
C THR A 48 -4.49 -5.54 11.72
N PHE A 49 -4.34 -5.33 10.42
CA PHE A 49 -3.15 -4.78 9.79
C PHE A 49 -3.42 -3.34 9.32
N PHE A 50 -2.66 -2.39 9.87
CA PHE A 50 -2.80 -0.96 9.61
C PHE A 50 -1.49 -0.42 9.01
N ASP A 51 -1.60 0.17 7.82
CA ASP A 51 -0.45 0.71 7.09
C ASP A 51 -0.46 2.25 7.09
N THR A 52 0.59 2.85 7.64
CA THR A 52 0.83 4.30 7.69
C THR A 52 2.23 4.64 7.18
N ALA A 53 2.66 5.88 7.31
CA ALA A 53 4.03 6.34 7.08
C ALA A 53 4.32 7.64 7.82
N GLU A 54 5.61 7.89 8.12
CA GLU A 54 6.03 9.12 8.79
C GLU A 54 5.70 10.40 8.01
N VAL A 55 5.49 10.30 6.67
CA VAL A 55 5.24 11.46 5.78
C VAL A 55 3.78 11.55 5.27
N TYR A 56 2.83 10.80 5.86
CA TYR A 56 1.43 10.90 5.47
C TYR A 56 0.70 12.04 6.19
N GLY A 57 1.14 13.25 5.95
CA GLY A 57 0.54 14.46 6.51
C GLY A 57 0.54 15.61 5.53
N THR A 58 0.47 16.79 6.04
CA THR A 58 0.56 18.07 5.30
C THR A 58 1.99 18.61 5.34
N GLU A 59 2.27 19.69 4.59
CA GLU A 59 3.57 20.38 4.66
C GLU A 59 3.85 20.95 6.06
N ASP A 60 2.79 21.43 6.75
CA ASP A 60 2.90 22.01 8.09
C ASP A 60 2.99 20.94 9.18
N ASP A 61 2.42 19.76 8.92
CA ASP A 61 2.41 18.65 9.87
C ASP A 61 2.58 17.29 9.15
N PRO A 62 3.80 16.94 8.72
CA PRO A 62 4.07 15.75 7.93
C PRO A 62 3.79 14.44 8.66
N HIS A 63 3.66 14.48 9.99
CA HIS A 63 3.60 13.29 10.83
C HIS A 63 2.22 13.04 11.46
N VAL A 64 1.19 13.77 11.06
CA VAL A 64 -0.14 13.68 11.68
C VAL A 64 -0.74 12.27 11.59
N ASN A 65 -0.52 11.55 10.48
CA ASN A 65 -1.12 10.24 10.25
C ASN A 65 -0.71 9.21 11.32
N GLU A 66 0.58 9.11 11.65
CA GLU A 66 1.05 8.21 12.70
C GLU A 66 0.46 8.54 14.08
N ARG A 67 0.24 9.84 14.39
CA ARG A 67 -0.42 10.23 15.65
C ARG A 67 -1.87 9.80 15.68
N LEU A 68 -2.60 9.92 14.57
CA LEU A 68 -3.99 9.45 14.45
C LEU A 68 -4.08 7.94 14.67
N VAL A 69 -3.19 7.17 14.01
CA VAL A 69 -3.11 5.71 14.17
C VAL A 69 -2.77 5.34 15.61
N GLY A 70 -1.75 5.98 16.20
CA GLY A 70 -1.35 5.73 17.57
C GLY A 70 -2.45 6.03 18.59
N GLU A 71 -3.19 7.14 18.42
CA GLU A 71 -4.32 7.48 19.29
C GLU A 71 -5.48 6.49 19.15
N ALA A 72 -5.80 6.11 17.92
CA ALA A 72 -6.95 5.23 17.67
C ALA A 72 -6.74 3.82 18.21
N LEU A 73 -5.51 3.27 18.08
CA LEU A 73 -5.22 1.86 18.31
C LEU A 73 -4.54 1.58 19.65
N LYS A 74 -4.25 2.58 20.48
CA LYS A 74 -3.53 2.41 21.76
C LYS A 74 -4.16 1.38 22.72
N GLU A 75 -5.49 1.29 22.73
CA GLU A 75 -6.23 0.38 23.63
C GLU A 75 -6.32 -1.06 23.09
N VAL A 76 -5.96 -1.26 21.82
CA VAL A 76 -5.98 -2.56 21.14
C VAL A 76 -4.64 -2.90 20.49
N ARG A 77 -3.56 -2.23 20.92
CA ARG A 77 -2.22 -2.34 20.33
C ARG A 77 -1.73 -3.78 20.22
N ASP A 78 -2.02 -4.60 21.20
CA ASP A 78 -1.69 -6.02 21.30
C ASP A 78 -2.50 -6.92 20.33
N LYS A 79 -3.54 -6.39 19.71
CA LYS A 79 -4.43 -7.11 18.79
C LYS A 79 -4.24 -6.72 17.33
N VAL A 80 -3.33 -5.78 17.06
CA VAL A 80 -3.11 -5.22 15.72
C VAL A 80 -1.65 -5.26 15.34
N GLN A 81 -1.39 -5.28 14.05
CA GLN A 81 -0.09 -5.12 13.45
C GLN A 81 -0.04 -3.76 12.75
N ILE A 82 0.94 -2.94 13.13
CA ILE A 82 1.13 -1.61 12.56
C ILE A 82 2.35 -1.62 11.66
N ALA A 83 2.14 -1.29 10.38
CA ALA A 83 3.20 -0.97 9.45
C ALA A 83 3.38 0.54 9.35
N THR A 84 4.61 1.01 9.37
CA THR A 84 4.98 2.38 9.02
C THR A 84 6.27 2.42 8.22
N LYS A 85 6.63 3.60 7.70
CA LYS A 85 7.67 3.73 6.68
C LYS A 85 8.61 4.89 6.99
N PHE A 86 9.90 4.69 6.67
CA PHE A 86 10.97 5.70 6.76
C PHE A 86 11.60 5.98 5.40
N GLY A 87 12.48 6.95 5.37
CA GLY A 87 13.40 7.14 4.25
C GLY A 87 12.88 8.07 3.16
N ILE A 88 11.88 8.89 3.46
CA ILE A 88 11.48 10.02 2.64
C ILE A 88 11.42 11.27 3.52
N ARG A 89 11.94 12.37 3.03
CA ARG A 89 11.80 13.68 3.69
C ARG A 89 11.42 14.76 2.69
N PHE A 90 10.82 15.83 3.17
CA PHE A 90 10.57 17.01 2.36
C PHE A 90 11.86 17.78 2.10
N ASP A 91 12.06 18.22 0.85
CA ASP A 91 13.15 19.13 0.50
C ASP A 91 12.77 20.58 0.88
N LEU A 92 12.97 20.90 2.15
CA LEU A 92 12.65 22.22 2.69
C LEU A 92 13.52 23.35 2.10
N ALA A 93 14.63 23.01 1.41
CA ALA A 93 15.46 23.98 0.71
C ALA A 93 14.89 24.35 -0.67
N SER A 94 13.94 23.59 -1.20
CA SER A 94 13.29 23.86 -2.48
C SER A 94 12.36 25.06 -2.41
N SER A 95 12.36 25.87 -3.48
CA SER A 95 11.36 26.91 -3.70
C SER A 95 10.04 26.40 -4.29
N LYS A 96 9.99 25.11 -4.71
CA LYS A 96 8.79 24.50 -5.27
C LYS A 96 7.78 24.15 -4.18
N ARG A 97 6.49 24.29 -4.52
CA ARG A 97 5.38 23.80 -3.68
C ARG A 97 4.46 22.90 -4.50
N PRO A 98 3.96 21.78 -3.95
CA PRO A 98 4.40 21.19 -2.67
C PRO A 98 5.90 20.90 -2.65
N TYR A 99 6.50 20.81 -1.46
CA TYR A 99 7.91 20.46 -1.33
C TYR A 99 8.22 19.12 -2.00
N PRO A 100 9.27 19.03 -2.83
CA PRO A 100 9.71 17.75 -3.38
C PRO A 100 10.04 16.77 -2.26
N LEU A 101 9.71 15.51 -2.50
CA LEU A 101 10.12 14.41 -1.62
C LEU A 101 11.45 13.85 -2.11
N ILE A 102 12.41 13.72 -1.21
CA ILE A 102 13.72 13.14 -1.47
C ILE A 102 13.98 11.93 -0.59
N PRO A 103 14.52 10.83 -1.16
CA PRO A 103 14.94 9.67 -0.37
C PRO A 103 16.10 10.03 0.57
N ASP A 104 16.06 9.45 1.78
CA ASP A 104 17.16 9.55 2.74
C ASP A 104 17.17 8.30 3.65
N SER A 105 17.95 7.30 3.26
CA SER A 105 18.10 6.03 3.99
C SER A 105 19.44 5.90 4.71
N ARG A 106 20.09 7.03 5.06
CA ARG A 106 21.31 7.01 5.86
C ARG A 106 21.04 6.44 7.26
N PRO A 107 21.97 5.70 7.85
CA PRO A 107 21.79 5.05 9.17
C PRO A 107 21.27 5.99 10.27
N GLU A 108 21.81 7.20 10.36
CA GLU A 108 21.37 8.18 11.35
C GLU A 108 19.95 8.68 11.09
N THR A 109 19.50 8.77 9.82
CA THR A 109 18.12 9.13 9.46
C THR A 109 17.17 8.00 9.84
N ILE A 110 17.50 6.74 9.50
CA ILE A 110 16.68 5.58 9.85
C ILE A 110 16.47 5.51 11.37
N ARG A 111 17.54 5.64 12.16
CA ARG A 111 17.46 5.59 13.62
C ARG A 111 16.62 6.73 14.21
N ARG A 112 16.77 7.94 13.67
CA ARG A 112 15.92 9.07 14.08
C ARG A 112 14.46 8.87 13.72
N SER A 113 14.18 8.35 12.52
CA SER A 113 12.81 8.09 12.04
C SER A 113 12.10 7.05 12.91
N VAL A 114 12.75 5.93 13.25
CA VAL A 114 12.13 4.89 14.08
C VAL A 114 11.78 5.42 15.48
N GLU A 115 12.65 6.19 16.12
CA GLU A 115 12.36 6.79 17.42
C GLU A 115 11.17 7.76 17.35
N GLY A 116 11.11 8.54 16.27
CA GLY A 116 9.97 9.43 16.02
C GLY A 116 8.67 8.67 15.82
N SER A 117 8.69 7.61 15.01
CA SER A 117 7.52 6.78 14.73
C SER A 117 7.02 6.06 15.98
N LEU A 118 7.88 5.46 16.78
CA LEU A 118 7.53 4.83 18.07
C LEU A 118 6.80 5.80 19.00
N LYS A 119 7.33 7.03 19.12
CA LYS A 119 6.71 8.07 19.95
C LYS A 119 5.33 8.49 19.43
N ARG A 120 5.18 8.69 18.10
CA ARG A 120 3.91 9.13 17.48
C ARG A 120 2.86 8.03 17.53
N LEU A 121 3.27 6.79 17.27
CA LEU A 121 2.41 5.60 17.35
C LEU A 121 2.10 5.17 18.79
N ARG A 122 2.76 5.75 19.81
CA ARG A 122 2.56 5.44 21.24
C ARG A 122 2.78 3.97 21.55
N THR A 123 3.83 3.39 21.02
CA THR A 123 4.16 1.97 21.15
C THR A 123 5.67 1.81 21.37
N ASP A 124 6.07 0.70 21.94
CA ASP A 124 7.47 0.33 22.15
C ASP A 124 8.09 -0.43 20.97
N HIS A 125 7.26 -0.92 20.04
CA HIS A 125 7.71 -1.61 18.83
C HIS A 125 6.81 -1.34 17.63
N ILE A 126 7.38 -1.50 16.42
CA ILE A 126 6.68 -1.47 15.14
C ILE A 126 6.65 -2.90 14.60
N ASP A 127 5.47 -3.39 14.18
CA ASP A 127 5.35 -4.77 13.69
C ASP A 127 6.03 -4.98 12.34
N LEU A 128 5.89 -4.00 11.43
CA LEU A 128 6.53 -4.05 10.11
C LEU A 128 7.01 -2.66 9.68
N TYR A 129 8.33 -2.51 9.50
CA TYR A 129 8.94 -1.23 9.19
C TYR A 129 9.48 -1.21 7.77
N PHE A 130 8.93 -0.36 6.91
CA PHE A 130 9.29 -0.30 5.50
C PHE A 130 10.29 0.80 5.18
N GLN A 131 11.28 0.50 4.34
CA GLN A 131 11.96 1.51 3.54
C GLN A 131 10.97 2.01 2.48
N HIS A 132 10.51 3.28 2.59
CA HIS A 132 9.43 3.83 1.77
C HIS A 132 9.82 3.99 0.31
N ARG A 133 11.07 4.41 0.05
CA ARG A 133 11.67 4.46 -1.30
C ARG A 133 13.15 4.10 -1.20
N ILE A 134 13.65 3.46 -2.23
CA ILE A 134 15.07 3.15 -2.35
C ILE A 134 15.84 4.48 -2.50
N ASP A 135 16.81 4.68 -1.61
CA ASP A 135 17.78 5.76 -1.72
C ASP A 135 18.95 5.29 -2.59
N PRO A 136 19.16 5.90 -3.78
CA PRO A 136 20.22 5.48 -4.68
C PRO A 136 21.65 5.78 -4.16
N GLN A 137 21.77 6.54 -3.08
CA GLN A 137 23.05 6.88 -2.45
C GLN A 137 23.45 5.95 -1.30
N VAL A 138 22.55 5.02 -0.90
CA VAL A 138 22.80 4.09 0.21
C VAL A 138 22.62 2.66 -0.26
N GLU A 139 23.67 1.85 -0.13
CA GLU A 139 23.64 0.46 -0.54
C GLU A 139 22.64 -0.37 0.29
N PRO A 140 21.96 -1.36 -0.31
CA PRO A 140 20.94 -2.16 0.38
C PRO A 140 21.49 -2.89 1.62
N GLU A 141 22.74 -3.29 1.60
CA GLU A 141 23.41 -3.97 2.74
C GLU A 141 23.51 -3.06 3.95
N ILE A 142 23.75 -1.75 3.74
CA ILE A 142 23.82 -0.77 4.83
C ILE A 142 22.44 -0.60 5.47
N VAL A 143 21.41 -0.44 4.67
CA VAL A 143 20.02 -0.34 5.16
C VAL A 143 19.64 -1.62 5.92
N ALA A 144 19.86 -2.78 5.31
CA ALA A 144 19.55 -4.08 5.92
C ALA A 144 20.32 -4.33 7.23
N GLY A 145 21.58 -3.86 7.33
CA GLY A 145 22.36 -3.91 8.56
C GLY A 145 21.71 -3.11 9.70
N VAL A 146 21.21 -1.90 9.39
CA VAL A 146 20.47 -1.09 10.39
C VAL A 146 19.17 -1.78 10.80
N MET A 147 18.45 -2.40 9.85
CA MET A 147 17.23 -3.15 10.18
C MET A 147 17.51 -4.33 11.11
N ALA A 148 18.59 -5.08 10.87
CA ALA A 148 19.01 -6.17 11.74
C ALA A 148 19.31 -5.68 13.18
N ASP A 149 19.96 -4.53 13.32
CA ASP A 149 20.19 -3.90 14.62
C ASP A 149 18.85 -3.52 15.30
N LEU A 150 17.93 -2.87 14.58
CA LEU A 150 16.64 -2.43 15.13
C LEU A 150 15.76 -3.62 15.56
N ILE A 151 15.82 -4.74 14.84
CA ILE A 151 15.16 -5.99 15.23
C ILE A 151 15.79 -6.53 16.53
N LYS A 152 17.10 -6.58 16.60
CA LYS A 152 17.83 -7.02 17.82
C LYS A 152 17.54 -6.11 19.02
N GLU A 153 17.35 -4.82 18.80
CA GLU A 153 16.96 -3.84 19.81
C GLU A 153 15.49 -3.97 20.23
N GLY A 154 14.68 -4.76 19.52
CA GLY A 154 13.23 -4.92 19.75
C GLY A 154 12.39 -3.72 19.33
N LYS A 155 12.95 -2.76 18.60
CA LYS A 155 12.23 -1.56 18.13
C LYS A 155 11.34 -1.83 16.94
N ILE A 156 11.71 -2.80 16.12
CA ILE A 156 10.90 -3.33 15.04
C ILE A 156 10.88 -4.85 15.12
N LEU A 157 9.80 -5.49 14.72
CA LEU A 157 9.71 -6.95 14.71
C LEU A 157 10.06 -7.52 13.34
N HIS A 158 9.63 -6.84 12.28
CA HIS A 158 9.83 -7.22 10.89
C HIS A 158 10.17 -5.98 10.07
N TRP A 159 10.75 -6.19 8.89
CA TRP A 159 11.01 -5.09 7.97
C TRP A 159 10.69 -5.43 6.53
N GLY A 160 10.55 -4.40 5.70
CA GLY A 160 10.21 -4.53 4.31
C GLY A 160 10.75 -3.40 3.44
N ILE A 161 10.52 -3.52 2.12
CA ILE A 161 10.99 -2.56 1.12
C ILE A 161 9.82 -2.20 0.21
N SER A 162 9.53 -0.89 0.08
CA SER A 162 8.51 -0.41 -0.85
C SER A 162 9.14 -0.08 -2.21
N GLU A 163 8.42 -0.41 -3.29
CA GLU A 163 8.87 -0.28 -4.68
C GLU A 163 10.20 -1.03 -4.93
N ALA A 164 10.32 -2.23 -4.35
CA ALA A 164 11.50 -3.06 -4.46
C ALA A 164 11.70 -3.60 -5.89
N ASN A 165 12.95 -3.61 -6.35
CA ASN A 165 13.37 -4.37 -7.52
C ASN A 165 14.12 -5.64 -7.12
N LYS A 166 14.24 -6.58 -8.05
CA LYS A 166 14.82 -7.91 -7.82
C LYS A 166 16.24 -7.86 -7.22
N ASN A 167 17.11 -7.00 -7.76
CA ASN A 167 18.50 -6.94 -7.34
C ASN A 167 18.64 -6.36 -5.93
N TYR A 168 17.98 -5.23 -5.66
CA TYR A 168 17.98 -4.60 -4.35
C TYR A 168 17.43 -5.53 -3.28
N LEU A 169 16.29 -6.19 -3.57
CA LEU A 169 15.66 -7.15 -2.65
C LEU A 169 16.61 -8.29 -2.27
N ARG A 170 17.26 -8.94 -3.26
CA ARG A 170 18.17 -10.06 -2.99
C ARG A 170 19.37 -9.67 -2.14
N ARG A 171 19.98 -8.52 -2.43
CA ARG A 171 21.13 -8.00 -1.69
C ARG A 171 20.75 -7.67 -0.24
N ALA A 172 19.65 -6.96 -0.05
CA ALA A 172 19.14 -6.61 1.27
C ALA A 172 18.77 -7.85 2.08
N HIS A 173 18.01 -8.79 1.47
CA HIS A 173 17.57 -10.02 2.11
C HIS A 173 18.73 -10.92 2.58
N ALA A 174 19.85 -10.93 1.85
CA ALA A 174 21.03 -11.71 2.22
C ALA A 174 21.70 -11.21 3.53
N VAL A 175 21.51 -9.95 3.91
CA VAL A 175 22.03 -9.37 5.16
C VAL A 175 21.02 -9.50 6.29
N CYS A 176 19.79 -9.14 6.04
CA CYS A 176 18.67 -9.23 6.98
C CYS A 176 17.42 -9.71 6.23
N PRO A 177 16.83 -10.87 6.57
CA PRO A 177 15.68 -11.40 5.86
C PRO A 177 14.55 -10.36 5.78
N VAL A 178 14.12 -10.05 4.54
CA VAL A 178 13.00 -9.14 4.27
C VAL A 178 11.71 -9.92 4.45
N THR A 179 10.75 -9.37 5.20
CA THR A 179 9.46 -10.01 5.46
C THR A 179 8.46 -9.75 4.34
N ALA A 180 8.41 -8.51 3.83
CA ALA A 180 7.49 -8.15 2.76
C ALA A 180 8.06 -7.07 1.85
N VAL A 181 7.60 -7.05 0.60
CA VAL A 181 7.68 -5.87 -0.25
C VAL A 181 6.33 -5.16 -0.26
N GLU A 182 6.34 -3.83 -0.40
CA GLU A 182 5.12 -3.05 -0.56
C GLU A 182 5.14 -2.39 -1.93
N ASN A 183 4.47 -3.00 -2.90
CA ASN A 183 4.48 -2.55 -4.28
C ASN A 183 3.06 -2.25 -4.77
N ARG A 184 2.96 -1.35 -5.77
CA ARG A 184 1.69 -1.10 -6.44
C ARG A 184 1.24 -2.37 -7.15
N TYR A 185 0.04 -2.84 -6.83
CA TYR A 185 -0.52 -4.01 -7.48
C TYR A 185 -2.03 -3.93 -7.57
N SER A 186 -2.57 -4.14 -8.77
CA SER A 186 -4.00 -4.15 -9.06
C SER A 186 -4.25 -4.82 -10.41
N MET A 187 -5.50 -5.05 -10.80
CA MET A 187 -5.84 -5.55 -12.14
C MET A 187 -5.28 -4.67 -13.28
N MET A 188 -5.09 -3.37 -13.04
CA MET A 188 -4.50 -2.44 -14.02
C MET A 188 -2.97 -2.34 -13.94
N VAL A 189 -2.34 -2.88 -12.89
CA VAL A 189 -0.89 -2.75 -12.66
C VAL A 189 -0.34 -4.09 -12.23
N ARG A 190 0.07 -4.91 -13.20
CA ARG A 190 0.54 -6.30 -12.98
C ARG A 190 2.02 -6.51 -13.28
N HIS A 191 2.78 -5.46 -13.66
CA HIS A 191 4.19 -5.61 -14.05
C HIS A 191 5.09 -6.15 -12.93
N TYR A 192 4.69 -5.99 -11.65
CA TYR A 192 5.41 -6.57 -10.52
C TYR A 192 5.23 -8.08 -10.37
N GLU A 193 4.37 -8.73 -11.15
CA GLU A 193 4.28 -10.20 -11.20
C GLU A 193 5.61 -10.84 -11.65
N ALA A 194 6.43 -10.11 -12.41
CA ALA A 194 7.80 -10.54 -12.74
C ALA A 194 8.70 -10.72 -11.49
N LEU A 195 8.32 -10.16 -10.33
CA LEU A 195 9.01 -10.33 -9.06
C LEU A 195 8.54 -11.57 -8.29
N PHE A 196 7.35 -12.12 -8.58
CA PHE A 196 6.74 -13.21 -7.82
C PHE A 196 7.64 -14.43 -7.64
N PRO A 197 8.37 -14.93 -8.68
CA PRO A 197 9.28 -16.05 -8.48
C PRO A 197 10.37 -15.78 -7.43
N VAL A 198 10.82 -14.53 -7.32
CA VAL A 198 11.83 -14.13 -6.31
C VAL A 198 11.21 -14.05 -4.93
N LEU A 199 9.98 -13.52 -4.83
CA LEU A 199 9.24 -13.48 -3.56
C LEU A 199 8.99 -14.89 -3.02
N GLU A 200 8.59 -15.83 -3.87
CA GLU A 200 8.38 -17.23 -3.51
C GLU A 200 9.69 -17.91 -3.09
N GLU A 201 10.76 -17.71 -3.84
CA GLU A 201 12.09 -18.25 -3.52
C GLU A 201 12.61 -17.78 -2.15
N LEU A 202 12.40 -16.49 -1.85
CA LEU A 202 12.90 -15.87 -0.62
C LEU A 202 11.91 -15.97 0.55
N GLY A 203 10.68 -16.44 0.31
CA GLY A 203 9.62 -16.47 1.31
C GLY A 203 9.18 -15.07 1.74
N VAL A 204 9.11 -14.11 0.81
CA VAL A 204 8.75 -12.71 1.04
C VAL A 204 7.30 -12.46 0.64
N GLY A 205 6.52 -11.77 1.48
CA GLY A 205 5.13 -11.39 1.18
C GLY A 205 5.03 -10.12 0.33
N LEU A 206 3.83 -9.87 -0.21
CA LEU A 206 3.49 -8.64 -0.93
C LEU A 206 2.36 -7.90 -0.22
N VAL A 207 2.64 -6.70 0.23
CA VAL A 207 1.64 -5.71 0.62
C VAL A 207 1.30 -4.89 -0.63
N ALA A 208 0.04 -4.99 -1.09
CA ALA A 208 -0.39 -4.39 -2.35
C ALA A 208 -1.06 -3.04 -2.11
N PHE A 209 -0.35 -1.94 -2.39
CA PHE A 209 -0.94 -0.61 -2.31
C PHE A 209 -1.63 -0.20 -3.61
N SER A 210 -2.58 0.75 -3.54
CA SER A 210 -3.47 1.16 -4.63
C SER A 210 -4.20 -0.03 -5.28
N PRO A 211 -4.74 -0.99 -4.51
CA PRO A 211 -5.26 -2.26 -5.03
C PRO A 211 -6.47 -2.07 -5.94
N MET A 212 -7.14 -0.93 -5.85
CA MET A 212 -8.31 -0.56 -6.69
C MET A 212 -8.01 0.61 -7.64
N ALA A 213 -6.76 0.78 -8.09
CA ALA A 213 -6.33 1.89 -8.96
C ALA A 213 -6.84 3.26 -8.48
N ASN A 214 -6.61 3.57 -7.18
CA ASN A 214 -7.05 4.80 -6.52
C ASN A 214 -8.58 4.98 -6.46
N GLY A 215 -9.32 3.89 -6.52
CA GLY A 215 -10.78 3.84 -6.47
C GLY A 215 -11.46 3.64 -7.84
N LEU A 216 -10.72 3.68 -8.95
CA LEU A 216 -11.29 3.51 -10.28
C LEU A 216 -12.02 2.16 -10.42
N LEU A 217 -11.43 1.07 -9.91
CA LEU A 217 -11.98 -0.29 -10.00
C LEU A 217 -13.18 -0.55 -9.08
N THR A 218 -13.69 0.48 -8.41
CA THR A 218 -14.90 0.36 -7.55
C THR A 218 -16.20 0.49 -8.33
N GLY A 219 -16.14 0.94 -9.59
CA GLY A 219 -17.34 1.29 -10.37
C GLY A 219 -18.08 2.55 -9.88
N LYS A 220 -17.49 3.33 -8.95
CA LYS A 220 -18.12 4.53 -8.36
C LYS A 220 -17.87 5.81 -9.16
N TYR A 221 -16.85 5.82 -10.01
CA TYR A 221 -16.42 6.99 -10.78
C TYR A 221 -16.72 6.78 -12.26
N GLY A 222 -17.17 7.85 -12.93
CA GLY A 222 -17.52 7.85 -14.34
C GLY A 222 -17.01 9.10 -15.06
N LYS A 223 -17.41 9.28 -16.30
CA LYS A 223 -17.11 10.50 -17.06
C LYS A 223 -17.67 11.74 -16.37
N GLY A 224 -16.96 12.84 -16.49
CA GLY A 224 -17.32 14.11 -15.88
C GLY A 224 -17.07 14.17 -14.37
N GLU A 225 -16.42 13.17 -13.77
CA GLU A 225 -16.02 13.23 -12.37
C GLU A 225 -14.95 14.30 -12.17
N HIS A 226 -15.13 15.13 -11.14
CA HIS A 226 -14.22 16.22 -10.83
C HIS A 226 -13.69 16.11 -9.40
N PHE A 227 -12.36 16.15 -9.28
CA PHE A 227 -11.68 16.21 -8.00
C PHE A 227 -11.08 17.59 -7.78
N ASP A 228 -11.08 18.08 -6.55
CA ASP A 228 -10.42 19.35 -6.22
C ASP A 228 -8.89 19.19 -6.28
N ALA A 229 -8.27 19.75 -7.32
CA ALA A 229 -6.83 19.65 -7.56
C ALA A 229 -5.94 20.25 -6.45
N LYS A 230 -6.52 21.01 -5.50
CA LYS A 230 -5.76 21.56 -4.38
C LYS A 230 -5.49 20.53 -3.28
N VAL A 231 -6.38 19.55 -3.14
CA VAL A 231 -6.38 18.63 -2.01
C VAL A 231 -6.51 17.16 -2.41
N ASP A 232 -6.85 16.87 -3.67
CA ASP A 232 -7.07 15.49 -4.15
C ASP A 232 -6.18 15.19 -5.36
N TYR A 233 -5.22 14.27 -5.19
CA TYR A 233 -4.29 13.88 -6.24
C TYR A 233 -4.97 13.25 -7.45
N ARG A 234 -6.20 12.71 -7.32
CA ARG A 234 -6.93 12.11 -8.43
C ARG A 234 -7.22 13.10 -9.54
N ALA A 235 -7.29 14.40 -9.24
CA ALA A 235 -7.41 15.46 -10.24
C ALA A 235 -6.30 15.46 -11.30
N THR A 236 -5.13 14.90 -10.97
CA THR A 236 -3.96 14.84 -11.88
C THR A 236 -3.66 13.42 -12.38
N MET A 237 -4.45 12.43 -11.95
CA MET A 237 -4.19 11.04 -12.32
C MET A 237 -4.75 10.71 -13.71
N PRO A 238 -3.94 10.11 -14.61
CA PRO A 238 -4.34 9.87 -16.00
C PRO A 238 -5.54 8.93 -16.13
N GLN A 239 -5.75 8.01 -15.20
CA GLN A 239 -6.86 7.07 -15.23
C GLN A 239 -8.24 7.69 -14.97
N PHE A 240 -8.31 8.95 -14.54
CA PHE A 240 -9.59 9.65 -14.26
C PHE A 240 -9.99 10.66 -15.33
N THR A 241 -9.29 10.71 -16.48
CA THR A 241 -9.74 11.53 -17.63
C THR A 241 -10.90 10.85 -18.34
N ASP A 242 -11.72 11.64 -19.06
CA ASP A 242 -12.85 11.10 -19.83
C ASP A 242 -12.39 10.11 -20.92
N GLU A 243 -11.25 10.36 -21.55
CA GLU A 243 -10.62 9.47 -22.53
C GLU A 243 -10.22 8.13 -21.86
N ALA A 244 -9.66 8.18 -20.67
CA ALA A 244 -9.30 6.98 -19.91
C ALA A 244 -10.54 6.17 -19.50
N MET A 245 -11.65 6.84 -19.15
CA MET A 245 -12.91 6.18 -18.86
C MET A 245 -13.44 5.42 -20.09
N ASP A 246 -13.33 6.00 -21.28
CA ASP A 246 -13.69 5.31 -22.53
C ASP A 246 -12.78 4.13 -22.82
N GLN A 247 -11.48 4.30 -22.66
CA GLN A 247 -10.50 3.24 -22.88
C GLN A 247 -10.70 2.05 -21.93
N ASN A 248 -11.04 2.31 -20.66
CA ASN A 248 -11.27 1.28 -19.66
C ASN A 248 -12.65 0.62 -19.70
N ARG A 249 -13.51 0.94 -20.67
CA ARG A 249 -14.91 0.44 -20.73
C ARG A 249 -14.99 -1.09 -20.72
N ALA A 250 -14.09 -1.77 -21.43
CA ALA A 250 -14.07 -3.23 -21.46
C ALA A 250 -13.69 -3.83 -20.09
N LEU A 251 -12.76 -3.19 -19.37
CA LEU A 251 -12.42 -3.58 -18.00
C LEU A 251 -13.59 -3.40 -17.04
N PHE A 252 -14.31 -2.29 -17.13
CA PHE A 252 -15.49 -2.06 -16.29
C PHE A 252 -16.59 -3.07 -16.55
N ALA A 253 -16.87 -3.38 -17.84
CA ALA A 253 -17.84 -4.41 -18.21
C ALA A 253 -17.44 -5.81 -17.68
N LEU A 254 -16.16 -6.16 -17.73
CA LEU A 254 -15.63 -7.40 -17.13
C LEU A 254 -15.89 -7.45 -15.63
N LEU A 255 -15.58 -6.36 -14.92
CA LEU A 255 -15.78 -6.28 -13.46
C LEU A 255 -17.26 -6.37 -13.09
N ASP A 256 -18.15 -5.70 -13.82
CA ASP A 256 -19.60 -5.72 -13.59
C ASP A 256 -20.17 -7.13 -13.80
N ASP A 257 -19.75 -7.82 -14.87
CA ASP A 257 -20.16 -9.21 -15.13
C ASP A 257 -19.70 -10.18 -14.03
N LEU A 258 -18.43 -10.07 -13.62
CA LEU A 258 -17.91 -10.86 -12.51
C LEU A 258 -18.63 -10.57 -11.19
N ALA A 259 -18.89 -9.30 -10.90
CA ALA A 259 -19.61 -8.86 -9.72
C ALA A 259 -21.03 -9.45 -9.67
N ALA A 260 -21.75 -9.40 -10.79
CA ALA A 260 -23.08 -9.98 -10.91
C ALA A 260 -23.06 -11.50 -10.71
N ARG A 261 -22.12 -12.22 -11.33
CA ARG A 261 -21.99 -13.68 -11.18
C ARG A 261 -21.66 -14.13 -9.76
N LYS A 262 -20.89 -13.34 -9.02
CA LYS A 262 -20.44 -13.64 -7.66
C LYS A 262 -21.31 -13.03 -6.56
N ASN A 263 -22.38 -12.31 -6.93
CA ASN A 263 -23.19 -11.53 -5.99
C ASN A 263 -22.31 -10.62 -5.08
N ALA A 264 -21.37 -9.93 -5.72
CA ALA A 264 -20.39 -9.07 -5.10
C ALA A 264 -20.37 -7.69 -5.78
N THR A 265 -19.53 -6.77 -5.30
CA THR A 265 -19.29 -5.49 -5.96
C THR A 265 -18.01 -5.54 -6.81
N PRO A 266 -17.84 -4.64 -7.82
CA PRO A 266 -16.57 -4.52 -8.55
C PRO A 266 -15.34 -4.35 -7.64
N ALA A 267 -15.49 -3.57 -6.55
CA ALA A 267 -14.45 -3.41 -5.54
C ALA A 267 -14.07 -4.76 -4.88
N GLN A 268 -15.07 -5.54 -4.49
CA GLN A 268 -14.86 -6.86 -3.89
C GLN A 268 -14.23 -7.84 -4.88
N ILE A 269 -14.63 -7.84 -6.15
CA ILE A 269 -14.00 -8.68 -7.18
C ILE A 269 -12.53 -8.31 -7.37
N SER A 270 -12.21 -7.01 -7.45
CA SER A 270 -10.85 -6.54 -7.61
C SER A 270 -9.93 -6.98 -6.46
N LEU A 271 -10.42 -6.90 -5.22
CA LEU A 271 -9.69 -7.33 -4.03
C LEU A 271 -9.61 -8.85 -3.93
N ALA A 272 -10.72 -9.57 -4.18
CA ALA A 272 -10.78 -11.03 -4.14
C ALA A 272 -9.84 -11.69 -5.17
N TRP A 273 -9.73 -11.11 -6.38
CA TRP A 273 -8.78 -11.59 -7.38
C TRP A 273 -7.34 -11.61 -6.83
N MET A 274 -6.89 -10.55 -6.15
CA MET A 274 -5.57 -10.52 -5.52
C MET A 274 -5.45 -11.56 -4.41
N LEU A 275 -6.49 -11.69 -3.58
CA LEU A 275 -6.51 -12.66 -2.48
C LEU A 275 -6.47 -14.10 -2.98
N CYS A 276 -7.14 -14.41 -4.08
CA CYS A 276 -7.17 -15.76 -4.67
C CYS A 276 -5.95 -16.05 -5.55
N LYS A 277 -5.21 -15.02 -6.00
CA LYS A 277 -4.04 -15.20 -6.87
C LYS A 277 -2.87 -15.84 -6.14
N LYS A 278 -2.55 -15.36 -4.93
CA LYS A 278 -1.45 -15.89 -4.10
C LYS A 278 -1.77 -15.72 -2.61
N PRO A 279 -1.44 -16.69 -1.76
CA PRO A 279 -1.75 -16.63 -0.32
C PRO A 279 -0.91 -15.61 0.46
N TRP A 280 0.19 -15.13 -0.11
CA TRP A 280 1.10 -14.16 0.47
C TRP A 280 0.89 -12.72 -0.03
N ILE A 281 -0.20 -12.45 -0.75
CA ILE A 281 -0.60 -11.09 -1.16
C ILE A 281 -1.61 -10.55 -0.15
N VAL A 282 -1.34 -9.36 0.38
CA VAL A 282 -2.21 -8.63 1.32
C VAL A 282 -2.49 -7.24 0.74
N PRO A 283 -3.68 -7.03 0.15
CA PRO A 283 -4.09 -5.69 -0.32
C PRO A 283 -4.36 -4.75 0.87
N ILE A 284 -4.03 -3.46 0.70
CA ILE A 284 -4.27 -2.42 1.70
C ILE A 284 -5.20 -1.32 1.17
N PRO A 285 -6.48 -1.61 0.87
CA PRO A 285 -7.43 -0.58 0.50
C PRO A 285 -7.64 0.40 1.65
N GLY A 286 -7.63 1.70 1.34
CA GLY A 286 -7.99 2.77 2.28
C GLY A 286 -9.38 3.31 1.99
N SER A 287 -10.09 3.78 3.01
CA SER A 287 -11.34 4.52 2.88
C SER A 287 -11.59 5.40 4.11
N ARG A 288 -12.24 6.55 3.91
CA ARG A 288 -12.76 7.40 4.98
C ARG A 288 -14.20 7.05 5.38
N HIS A 289 -14.83 6.15 4.63
CA HIS A 289 -16.24 5.80 4.73
C HIS A 289 -16.39 4.41 5.34
N PRO A 290 -16.98 4.27 6.53
CA PRO A 290 -17.13 2.98 7.21
C PRO A 290 -17.89 1.92 6.42
N GLU A 291 -18.90 2.33 5.65
CA GLU A 291 -19.62 1.42 4.77
C GLU A 291 -18.72 0.78 3.71
N ARG A 292 -17.74 1.53 3.17
CA ARG A 292 -16.76 0.99 2.22
C ARG A 292 -15.72 0.10 2.89
N LEU A 293 -15.40 0.34 4.16
CA LEU A 293 -14.52 -0.54 4.93
C LEU A 293 -15.15 -1.93 5.06
N ARG A 294 -16.44 -1.99 5.37
CA ARG A 294 -17.19 -3.25 5.46
C ARG A 294 -17.36 -3.91 4.08
N GLU A 295 -17.65 -3.12 3.03
CA GLU A 295 -17.68 -3.59 1.64
C GLU A 295 -16.35 -4.24 1.26
N ASN A 296 -15.23 -3.55 1.47
CA ASN A 296 -13.90 -4.07 1.16
C ASN A 296 -13.57 -5.32 1.98
N ALA A 297 -13.90 -5.34 3.29
CA ALA A 297 -13.68 -6.50 4.14
C ALA A 297 -14.40 -7.75 3.62
N GLY A 298 -15.61 -7.59 3.08
CA GLY A 298 -16.38 -8.66 2.46
C GLY A 298 -15.71 -9.30 1.21
N ALA A 299 -14.68 -8.68 0.64
CA ALA A 299 -13.90 -9.30 -0.43
C ALA A 299 -13.20 -10.59 0.02
N ALA A 300 -12.91 -10.74 1.31
CA ALA A 300 -12.31 -11.95 1.87
C ALA A 300 -13.26 -13.16 1.82
N ASP A 301 -14.56 -12.94 1.67
CA ASP A 301 -15.57 -13.98 1.58
C ASP A 301 -15.91 -14.35 0.10
N VAL A 302 -15.38 -13.59 -0.86
CA VAL A 302 -15.58 -13.83 -2.29
C VAL A 302 -14.54 -14.83 -2.79
N MET A 303 -14.98 -16.06 -3.04
CA MET A 303 -14.12 -17.14 -3.53
C MET A 303 -14.07 -17.15 -5.05
N LEU A 304 -12.86 -17.10 -5.60
CA LEU A 304 -12.55 -17.35 -7.00
C LEU A 304 -11.73 -18.63 -7.10
N SER A 305 -12.15 -19.56 -7.96
CA SER A 305 -11.35 -20.78 -8.23
C SER A 305 -10.06 -20.42 -8.98
N HIS A 306 -9.12 -21.34 -9.03
CA HIS A 306 -7.87 -21.15 -9.78
C HIS A 306 -8.17 -20.88 -11.27
N GLU A 307 -9.11 -21.64 -11.85
CA GLU A 307 -9.56 -21.48 -13.23
C GLU A 307 -10.21 -20.10 -13.47
N GLU A 308 -10.98 -19.61 -12.51
CA GLU A 308 -11.58 -18.27 -12.59
C GLU A 308 -10.51 -17.18 -12.53
N VAL A 309 -9.51 -17.31 -11.65
CA VAL A 309 -8.39 -16.36 -11.58
C VAL A 309 -7.60 -16.36 -12.90
N MET A 310 -7.31 -17.54 -13.47
CA MET A 310 -6.63 -17.64 -14.77
C MET A 310 -7.45 -17.01 -15.90
N ALA A 311 -8.76 -17.26 -15.94
CA ALA A 311 -9.65 -16.67 -16.96
C ALA A 311 -9.74 -15.13 -16.83
N ILE A 312 -9.70 -14.60 -15.59
CA ILE A 312 -9.61 -13.17 -15.36
C ILE A 312 -8.28 -12.63 -15.87
N ASP A 313 -7.16 -13.29 -15.58
CA ASP A 313 -5.83 -12.88 -16.05
C ASP A 313 -5.76 -12.83 -17.58
N GLU A 314 -6.28 -13.86 -18.27
CA GLU A 314 -6.35 -13.92 -19.73
C GLU A 314 -7.24 -12.79 -20.29
N ALA A 315 -8.39 -12.52 -19.67
CA ALA A 315 -9.26 -11.42 -20.06
C ALA A 315 -8.57 -10.05 -19.89
N LEU A 316 -7.85 -9.87 -18.78
CA LEU A 316 -7.07 -8.65 -18.51
C LEU A 316 -5.92 -8.44 -19.51
N ASP A 317 -5.30 -9.52 -20.00
CA ASP A 317 -4.27 -9.47 -21.04
C ASP A 317 -4.83 -9.01 -22.40
N GLY A 318 -6.10 -9.33 -22.66
CA GLY A 318 -6.81 -8.95 -23.88
C GLY A 318 -7.44 -7.54 -23.84
N VAL A 319 -7.45 -6.85 -22.69
CA VAL A 319 -8.07 -5.53 -22.54
C VAL A 319 -7.03 -4.43 -22.65
N GLU A 320 -7.25 -3.49 -23.57
CA GLU A 320 -6.48 -2.24 -23.62
C GLU A 320 -6.93 -1.34 -22.46
N MET A 321 -6.00 -1.01 -21.57
CA MET A 321 -6.25 -0.17 -20.40
C MET A 321 -5.53 1.14 -20.49
N SER A 322 -6.09 2.19 -19.87
CA SER A 322 -5.43 3.48 -19.73
C SER A 322 -4.17 3.38 -18.86
N GLN A 323 -3.33 4.39 -18.96
CA GLN A 323 -2.23 4.55 -18.02
C GLN A 323 -2.77 4.77 -16.59
N VAL A 324 -2.02 4.31 -15.59
CA VAL A 324 -2.30 4.51 -14.18
C VAL A 324 -1.20 5.39 -13.58
N PHE A 325 -1.58 6.30 -12.70
CA PHE A 325 -0.66 7.19 -12.00
C PHE A 325 0.55 6.44 -11.43
N GLY A 326 1.74 6.98 -11.65
CA GLY A 326 3.00 6.41 -11.18
C GLY A 326 3.54 5.21 -11.97
N CYS A 327 2.82 4.70 -12.98
CA CYS A 327 3.31 3.57 -13.80
C CYS A 327 4.25 3.97 -14.94
N THR A 328 4.15 5.19 -15.44
CA THR A 328 5.00 5.70 -16.54
C THR A 328 6.44 5.93 -16.11
N GLU A 329 6.68 6.41 -14.91
CA GLU A 329 8.02 6.63 -14.36
C GLU A 329 8.73 5.31 -14.01
N ILE A 330 7.97 4.29 -13.60
CA ILE A 330 8.50 2.98 -13.26
C ILE A 330 9.01 2.25 -14.50
N LYS A 331 8.37 2.40 -15.67
CA LYS A 331 8.86 1.79 -16.93
C LYS A 331 10.26 2.26 -17.34
N GLN A 332 10.63 3.51 -17.10
CA GLN A 332 11.97 4.03 -17.44
C GLN A 332 13.04 3.63 -16.42
N THR A 333 12.72 3.60 -15.14
CA THR A 333 13.70 3.31 -14.08
C THR A 333 13.86 1.82 -13.77
N SER A 334 12.81 1.00 -13.91
CA SER A 334 12.88 -0.42 -13.59
C SER A 334 13.41 -1.28 -14.73
N VAL A 335 13.10 -0.95 -16.00
CA VAL A 335 13.58 -1.72 -17.16
C VAL A 335 15.08 -1.45 -17.41
N GLU A 336 15.57 -0.24 -17.20
CA GLU A 336 17.01 0.05 -17.31
C GLU A 336 17.84 -0.49 -16.13
N ARG A 337 17.24 -0.73 -14.96
CA ARG A 337 17.90 -1.33 -13.79
C ARG A 337 17.68 -2.84 -13.65
N MET A 338 16.86 -3.46 -14.50
CA MET A 338 16.69 -4.92 -14.60
C MET A 338 17.67 -5.58 -15.59
N LYS A 339 18.47 -4.79 -16.34
CA LYS A 339 19.61 -5.26 -17.11
C LYS A 339 20.88 -5.20 -16.26
#